data_45ada091f1f9e792b2dca805c6b76568
#
_entry.id   45ada091f1f9e792b2dca805c6b76568
#
_cell.length_a   1.000
_cell.length_b   1.000
_cell.length_c   1.000
_cell.angle_alpha   90.00
_cell.angle_beta   90.00
_cell.angle_gamma   90.00
#
_symmetry.space_group_name_H-M   'P 1'
#
loop_
_entity.id
_entity.type
_entity.pdbx_description
1 polymer ?
#
loop_
_entity_poly.entity_id
_entity_poly.type
_entity_poly.pdbx_seq_one_letter_code
_entity_poly.pdbx_strand_id
1 'polypeptide(L)'
;MKTKLSLLGTLATALIAFVPLHGADGPYHFIKEIPVGGDGGWDYLTVDSAAHRLYLSHGNVVVAVDTTTDAVVGQIEDTPGVHGIAIAPKLGRGFVSNGKGNNVSVVELSTLKTLSKIDTGRNPDWIMYESGQNEVYTFNGGSNSSTVISADSGKVVATIDLGGKPETAMADPSIDRIFDNIEDKNEVVVIDTKAHTVLNHWSIMPNAAASGMAIDLAHKRLILGCGDSNTMALMDYTTGKVVSTVPIGAGVDASSFDPGTQLAFSSCGGSGTVTIAHEDSPDKLTVVQTLTTEPRARTMTLDPATHKIYLASAKYLAAAAPAGGGAKGRPSMVPGSFKVLVYGMGK
;
A
#
# COMPACT_ATOMS: atom_id res chain seq x y z
N MET A 1 -57.53 -46.08 38.04
CA MET A 1 -56.61 -45.05 38.58
C MET A 1 -55.48 -44.88 37.56
N LYS A 2 -55.47 -43.80 36.79
CA LYS A 2 -54.44 -43.47 35.78
C LYS A 2 -53.66 -42.25 36.26
N THR A 3 -52.43 -42.49 36.68
CA THR A 3 -51.51 -41.42 37.14
C THR A 3 -50.90 -40.73 35.94
N LYS A 4 -51.10 -39.42 35.82
CA LYS A 4 -50.43 -38.56 34.80
C LYS A 4 -49.13 -38.07 35.39
N LEU A 5 -48.02 -38.41 34.73
CA LEU A 5 -46.71 -37.91 35.03
C LEU A 5 -46.52 -36.62 34.19
N SER A 6 -46.37 -35.47 34.88
CA SER A 6 -46.05 -34.19 34.24
C SER A 6 -44.55 -34.04 34.14
N LEU A 7 -44.04 -33.89 32.95
CA LEU A 7 -42.64 -33.59 32.67
C LEU A 7 -42.51 -32.04 32.57
N LEU A 8 -41.89 -31.42 33.54
CA LEU A 8 -41.46 -30.01 33.49
C LEU A 8 -40.13 -29.97 32.71
N GLY A 9 -40.15 -29.44 31.51
CA GLY A 9 -38.95 -29.13 30.76
C GLY A 9 -38.42 -27.74 31.15
N THR A 10 -37.27 -27.70 31.79
CA THR A 10 -36.54 -26.46 32.08
C THR A 10 -35.82 -26.00 30.80
N LEU A 11 -36.28 -24.88 30.24
CA LEU A 11 -35.63 -24.21 29.11
C LEU A 11 -34.42 -23.41 29.67
N ALA A 12 -33.21 -23.90 29.45
CA ALA A 12 -32.01 -23.16 29.79
C ALA A 12 -31.72 -22.12 28.67
N THR A 13 -32.01 -20.86 28.95
CA THR A 13 -31.64 -19.74 28.07
C THR A 13 -30.14 -19.46 28.22
N ALA A 14 -29.35 -19.86 27.28
CA ALA A 14 -27.94 -19.47 27.21
C ALA A 14 -27.86 -17.99 26.89
N LEU A 15 -27.49 -17.17 27.84
CA LEU A 15 -27.07 -15.78 27.63
C LEU A 15 -25.70 -15.81 26.92
N ILE A 16 -25.69 -15.53 25.63
CA ILE A 16 -24.45 -15.22 24.91
C ILE A 16 -24.04 -13.82 25.37
N ALA A 17 -23.09 -13.75 26.28
CA ALA A 17 -22.45 -12.49 26.64
C ALA A 17 -21.69 -11.99 25.42
N PHE A 18 -22.17 -10.93 24.81
CA PHE A 18 -21.40 -10.12 23.86
C PHE A 18 -20.26 -9.46 24.64
N VAL A 19 -19.07 -10.05 24.60
CA VAL A 19 -17.85 -9.38 25.04
C VAL A 19 -17.55 -8.35 23.94
N PRO A 20 -17.62 -7.04 24.20
CA PRO A 20 -17.13 -6.09 23.23
C PRO A 20 -15.64 -6.39 23.01
N LEU A 21 -15.27 -6.70 21.77
CA LEU A 21 -13.87 -6.75 21.35
C LEU A 21 -13.35 -5.31 21.46
N HIS A 22 -12.84 -4.94 22.63
CA HIS A 22 -12.01 -3.76 22.75
C HIS A 22 -10.80 -4.06 21.90
N GLY A 23 -10.57 -3.24 20.86
CA GLY A 23 -9.34 -3.32 20.07
C GLY A 23 -8.17 -3.34 21.06
N ALA A 24 -7.33 -4.36 20.98
CA ALA A 24 -6.21 -4.51 21.88
C ALA A 24 -5.46 -3.18 21.97
N ASP A 25 -5.23 -2.70 23.21
CA ASP A 25 -4.34 -1.57 23.45
C ASP A 25 -2.99 -1.90 22.83
N GLY A 26 -2.67 -1.23 21.74
CA GLY A 26 -1.45 -1.45 20.95
C GLY A 26 -0.70 -0.14 20.80
N PRO A 27 0.48 -0.16 20.15
CA PRO A 27 1.35 1.00 20.09
C PRO A 27 0.79 2.18 19.28
N TYR A 28 -0.17 1.95 18.36
CA TYR A 28 -0.66 2.98 17.45
C TYR A 28 -2.08 3.44 17.81
N HIS A 29 -2.29 4.76 17.77
CA HIS A 29 -3.57 5.41 18.06
C HIS A 29 -3.90 6.44 16.99
N PHE A 30 -5.19 6.72 16.78
CA PHE A 30 -5.63 7.80 15.94
C PHE A 30 -5.16 9.15 16.51
N ILE A 31 -4.54 9.96 15.67
CA ILE A 31 -4.08 11.31 16.03
C ILE A 31 -5.07 12.36 15.52
N LYS A 32 -5.34 12.33 14.21
CA LYS A 32 -6.17 13.33 13.52
C LYS A 32 -6.54 12.88 12.12
N GLU A 33 -7.45 13.63 11.50
CA GLU A 33 -7.66 13.62 10.06
C GLU A 33 -7.20 14.93 9.43
N ILE A 34 -6.71 14.85 8.20
CA ILE A 34 -6.34 16.01 7.37
C ILE A 34 -7.35 16.07 6.23
N PRO A 35 -8.26 17.07 6.21
CA PRO A 35 -9.19 17.22 5.11
C PRO A 35 -8.44 17.65 3.84
N VAL A 36 -8.68 16.95 2.73
CA VAL A 36 -8.06 17.24 1.43
C VAL A 36 -9.10 17.77 0.45
N GLY A 37 -10.27 17.16 0.44
CA GLY A 37 -11.35 17.52 -0.49
C GLY A 37 -11.11 16.99 -1.90
N GLY A 38 -11.86 17.53 -2.88
CA GLY A 38 -11.81 17.08 -4.27
C GLY A 38 -12.65 15.81 -4.52
N ASP A 39 -12.66 15.39 -5.79
CA ASP A 39 -13.42 14.25 -6.28
C ASP A 39 -12.53 13.26 -7.03
N GLY A 40 -12.87 11.98 -7.00
CA GLY A 40 -12.12 10.92 -7.66
C GLY A 40 -11.58 9.87 -6.69
N GLY A 41 -11.09 8.77 -7.23
CA GLY A 41 -10.42 7.74 -6.47
C GLY A 41 -9.01 8.16 -6.08
N TRP A 42 -8.40 7.32 -5.26
CA TRP A 42 -7.00 7.46 -4.88
C TRP A 42 -6.30 6.11 -4.98
N ASP A 43 -4.97 6.15 -4.91
CA ASP A 43 -4.12 4.99 -4.83
C ASP A 43 -2.95 5.25 -3.88
N TYR A 44 -1.70 5.15 -4.31
CA TYR A 44 -0.56 5.26 -3.41
C TYR A 44 -0.35 6.66 -2.83
N LEU A 45 0.21 6.64 -1.63
CA LEU A 45 0.70 7.82 -0.91
C LEU A 45 2.22 7.72 -0.80
N THR A 46 2.91 8.84 -0.88
CA THR A 46 4.36 8.91 -0.69
C THR A 46 4.71 10.03 0.28
N VAL A 47 5.50 9.74 1.32
CA VAL A 47 6.02 10.74 2.24
C VAL A 47 7.49 11.04 1.93
N ASP A 48 7.81 12.32 1.81
CA ASP A 48 9.17 12.86 1.85
C ASP A 48 9.39 13.46 3.24
N SER A 49 9.96 12.67 4.14
CA SER A 49 10.20 13.07 5.54
C SER A 49 11.13 14.28 5.63
N ALA A 50 12.14 14.37 4.75
CA ALA A 50 13.13 15.45 4.77
C ALA A 50 12.53 16.78 4.34
N ALA A 51 11.62 16.76 3.37
CA ALA A 51 10.91 17.96 2.90
C ALA A 51 9.62 18.24 3.66
N HIS A 52 9.24 17.39 4.62
CA HIS A 52 7.95 17.45 5.31
C HIS A 52 6.76 17.51 4.35
N ARG A 53 6.77 16.63 3.34
CA ARG A 53 5.73 16.55 2.31
C ARG A 53 5.10 15.17 2.25
N LEU A 54 3.79 15.16 2.16
CA LEU A 54 2.99 13.99 1.84
C LEU A 54 2.33 14.22 0.48
N TYR A 55 2.55 13.30 -0.43
CA TYR A 55 1.96 13.32 -1.77
C TYR A 55 0.87 12.26 -1.86
N LEU A 56 -0.29 12.64 -2.37
CA LEU A 56 -1.48 11.82 -2.46
C LEU A 56 -1.92 11.72 -3.91
N SER A 57 -1.99 10.53 -4.47
CA SER A 57 -2.68 10.35 -5.75
C SER A 57 -4.18 10.60 -5.56
N HIS A 58 -4.81 11.39 -6.44
CA HIS A 58 -6.24 11.70 -6.33
C HIS A 58 -6.86 12.03 -7.69
N GLY A 59 -7.56 11.07 -8.28
CA GLY A 59 -8.20 11.24 -9.58
C GLY A 59 -7.23 11.47 -10.72
N ASN A 60 -7.02 12.74 -11.08
CA ASN A 60 -6.10 13.17 -12.14
C ASN A 60 -5.07 14.20 -11.65
N VAL A 61 -4.85 14.28 -10.35
CA VAL A 61 -3.88 15.18 -9.72
C VAL A 61 -3.10 14.44 -8.63
N VAL A 62 -1.90 14.93 -8.29
CA VAL A 62 -1.21 14.58 -7.05
C VAL A 62 -1.33 15.76 -6.11
N VAL A 63 -1.98 15.57 -4.97
CA VAL A 63 -2.10 16.60 -3.94
C VAL A 63 -0.88 16.56 -3.02
N ALA A 64 -0.27 17.72 -2.78
CA ALA A 64 0.85 17.88 -1.85
C ALA A 64 0.37 18.51 -0.53
N VAL A 65 0.67 17.83 0.58
CA VAL A 65 0.32 18.27 1.94
C VAL A 65 1.60 18.50 2.73
N ASP A 66 1.65 19.58 3.49
CA ASP A 66 2.72 19.84 4.46
C ASP A 66 2.44 19.06 5.75
N THR A 67 3.32 18.13 6.13
CA THR A 67 3.10 17.26 7.30
C THR A 67 3.33 17.95 8.65
N THR A 68 3.89 19.17 8.64
CA THR A 68 4.08 19.99 9.85
C THR A 68 2.84 20.79 10.17
N THR A 69 2.21 21.38 9.14
CA THR A 69 1.05 22.27 9.28
C THR A 69 -0.28 21.61 8.93
N ASP A 70 -0.24 20.40 8.33
CA ASP A 70 -1.38 19.66 7.78
C ASP A 70 -2.12 20.40 6.65
N ALA A 71 -1.51 21.40 6.05
CA ALA A 71 -2.11 22.18 5.00
C ALA A 71 -1.86 21.57 3.62
N VAL A 72 -2.86 21.56 2.75
CA VAL A 72 -2.66 21.36 1.32
C VAL A 72 -1.86 22.56 0.79
N VAL A 73 -0.68 22.31 0.22
CA VAL A 73 0.24 23.36 -0.25
C VAL A 73 0.26 23.49 -1.76
N GLY A 74 -0.39 22.59 -2.48
CA GLY A 74 -0.52 22.64 -3.93
C GLY A 74 -0.87 21.28 -4.51
N GLN A 75 -0.89 21.21 -5.84
CA GLN A 75 -1.14 19.97 -6.56
C GLN A 75 -0.39 19.93 -7.88
N ILE A 76 -0.08 18.72 -8.34
CA ILE A 76 0.49 18.43 -9.65
C ILE A 76 -0.69 18.10 -10.56
N GLU A 77 -0.90 18.93 -11.57
CA GLU A 77 -1.99 18.82 -12.53
C GLU A 77 -1.65 17.89 -13.69
N ASP A 78 -2.69 17.51 -14.44
CA ASP A 78 -2.56 16.74 -15.69
C ASP A 78 -1.86 15.39 -15.51
N THR A 79 -2.29 14.64 -14.47
CA THR A 79 -1.83 13.29 -14.15
C THR A 79 -2.97 12.27 -14.32
N PRO A 80 -3.40 11.95 -15.55
CA PRO A 80 -4.62 11.20 -15.81
C PRO A 80 -4.55 9.77 -15.26
N GLY A 81 -5.43 9.47 -14.30
CA GLY A 81 -5.46 8.18 -13.61
C GLY A 81 -4.17 7.90 -12.85
N VAL A 82 -3.73 8.89 -12.09
CA VAL A 82 -2.50 8.78 -11.29
C VAL A 82 -2.60 7.64 -10.29
N HIS A 83 -1.51 6.85 -10.18
CA HIS A 83 -1.35 5.84 -9.15
C HIS A 83 -0.39 6.28 -8.05
N GLY A 84 0.81 6.79 -8.39
CA GLY A 84 1.79 7.16 -7.39
C GLY A 84 2.81 8.19 -7.86
N ILE A 85 3.70 8.58 -6.95
CA ILE A 85 4.84 9.45 -7.23
C ILE A 85 6.11 8.88 -6.57
N ALA A 86 7.18 8.77 -7.35
CA ALA A 86 8.53 8.50 -6.86
C ALA A 86 9.30 9.82 -6.69
N ILE A 87 10.04 9.95 -5.60
CA ILE A 87 10.80 11.15 -5.26
C ILE A 87 12.28 10.90 -5.47
N ALA A 88 12.93 11.73 -6.30
CA ALA A 88 14.38 11.80 -6.48
C ALA A 88 14.92 13.09 -5.82
N PRO A 89 15.15 13.10 -4.50
CA PRO A 89 15.34 14.33 -3.74
C PRO A 89 16.61 15.09 -4.14
N LYS A 90 17.70 14.38 -4.49
CA LYS A 90 18.95 15.00 -4.94
C LYS A 90 18.78 15.78 -6.25
N LEU A 91 17.81 15.39 -7.09
CA LEU A 91 17.48 16.04 -8.35
C LEU A 91 16.41 17.13 -8.20
N GLY A 92 15.77 17.23 -7.02
CA GLY A 92 14.59 18.06 -6.81
C GLY A 92 13.40 17.64 -7.70
N ARG A 93 13.35 16.39 -8.14
CA ARG A 93 12.36 15.87 -9.09
C ARG A 93 11.44 14.84 -8.47
N GLY A 94 10.19 14.86 -8.91
CA GLY A 94 9.22 13.78 -8.75
C GLY A 94 8.89 13.14 -10.09
N PHE A 95 8.50 11.88 -10.05
CA PHE A 95 8.07 11.09 -11.22
C PHE A 95 6.72 10.48 -10.90
N VAL A 96 5.69 10.83 -11.66
CA VAL A 96 4.30 10.46 -11.40
C VAL A 96 3.82 9.44 -12.42
N SER A 97 3.36 8.27 -11.97
CA SER A 97 2.78 7.25 -12.84
C SER A 97 1.34 7.61 -13.21
N ASN A 98 1.08 7.76 -14.50
CA ASN A 98 -0.23 8.13 -15.05
C ASN A 98 -0.83 6.91 -15.76
N GLY A 99 -1.58 6.08 -15.04
CA GLY A 99 -2.10 4.81 -15.56
C GLY A 99 -2.94 4.97 -16.82
N LYS A 100 -3.88 5.91 -16.85
CA LYS A 100 -4.68 6.19 -18.05
C LYS A 100 -3.89 6.88 -19.16
N GLY A 101 -2.79 7.56 -18.82
CA GLY A 101 -1.92 8.23 -19.77
C GLY A 101 -0.91 7.30 -20.42
N ASN A 102 -0.61 6.14 -19.84
CA ASN A 102 0.49 5.24 -20.18
C ASN A 102 1.84 6.00 -20.25
N ASN A 103 2.06 6.87 -19.29
CA ASN A 103 3.27 7.69 -19.22
C ASN A 103 3.62 8.07 -17.79
N VAL A 104 4.80 8.63 -17.62
CA VAL A 104 5.29 9.25 -16.39
C VAL A 104 5.41 10.75 -16.61
N SER A 105 4.85 11.55 -15.69
CA SER A 105 5.15 12.98 -15.61
C SER A 105 6.41 13.22 -14.80
N VAL A 106 7.40 13.91 -15.34
CA VAL A 106 8.56 14.44 -14.61
C VAL A 106 8.17 15.78 -14.03
N VAL A 107 8.35 15.96 -12.73
CA VAL A 107 7.85 17.11 -11.99
C VAL A 107 8.99 17.81 -11.23
N GLU A 108 9.00 19.12 -11.20
CA GLU A 108 9.83 19.89 -10.28
C GLU A 108 9.14 19.98 -8.90
N LEU A 109 9.75 19.41 -7.86
CA LEU A 109 9.12 19.30 -6.54
C LEU A 109 8.91 20.65 -5.85
N SER A 110 9.77 21.64 -6.12
CA SER A 110 9.68 22.97 -5.52
C SER A 110 8.49 23.78 -6.02
N THR A 111 8.07 23.56 -7.27
CA THR A 111 7.00 24.31 -7.93
C THR A 111 5.75 23.47 -8.20
N LEU A 112 5.85 22.17 -8.06
CA LEU A 112 4.83 21.16 -8.40
C LEU A 112 4.44 21.19 -9.90
N LYS A 113 5.31 21.71 -10.77
CA LYS A 113 5.05 21.81 -12.21
C LYS A 113 5.60 20.60 -12.97
N THR A 114 4.80 20.10 -13.90
CA THR A 114 5.24 19.08 -14.86
C THR A 114 6.24 19.71 -15.84
N LEU A 115 7.43 19.11 -15.95
CA LEU A 115 8.51 19.50 -16.85
C LEU A 115 8.40 18.77 -18.18
N SER A 116 8.06 17.49 -18.17
CA SER A 116 7.90 16.65 -19.35
C SER A 116 7.08 15.40 -19.05
N LYS A 117 6.70 14.68 -20.09
CA LYS A 117 6.09 13.34 -20.00
C LYS A 117 6.91 12.33 -20.76
N ILE A 118 6.96 11.10 -20.27
CA ILE A 118 7.77 10.00 -20.81
C ILE A 118 6.83 8.82 -21.00
N ASP A 119 6.73 8.29 -22.22
CA ASP A 119 5.91 7.12 -22.53
C ASP A 119 6.45 5.87 -21.83
N THR A 120 5.54 5.01 -21.37
CA THR A 120 5.83 3.76 -20.67
C THR A 120 5.06 2.59 -21.29
N GLY A 121 5.12 1.42 -20.66
CA GLY A 121 4.14 0.37 -20.89
C GLY A 121 2.73 0.80 -20.50
N ARG A 122 1.74 -0.09 -20.72
CA ARG A 122 0.33 0.22 -20.43
C ARG A 122 0.06 0.18 -18.94
N ASN A 123 -0.72 1.15 -18.47
CA ASN A 123 -1.16 1.30 -17.09
C ASN A 123 0.02 1.20 -16.11
N PRO A 124 0.98 2.18 -16.16
CA PRO A 124 1.99 2.28 -15.13
C PRO A 124 1.32 2.50 -13.78
N ASP A 125 1.53 1.57 -12.86
CA ASP A 125 0.91 1.51 -11.54
C ASP A 125 1.92 1.94 -10.48
N TRP A 126 2.58 1.00 -9.81
CA TRP A 126 3.65 1.33 -8.89
C TRP A 126 4.82 2.02 -9.59
N ILE A 127 5.41 2.98 -8.90
CA ILE A 127 6.58 3.73 -9.38
C ILE A 127 7.58 3.92 -8.24
N MET A 128 8.86 3.74 -8.50
CA MET A 128 9.90 3.94 -7.50
C MET A 128 11.16 4.55 -8.10
N TYR A 129 11.91 5.27 -7.28
CA TYR A 129 13.25 5.75 -7.59
C TYR A 129 14.29 4.81 -6.98
N GLU A 130 15.15 4.24 -7.82
CA GLU A 130 16.28 3.41 -7.44
C GLU A 130 17.54 4.27 -7.41
N SER A 131 18.11 4.46 -6.22
CA SER A 131 19.19 5.45 -6.01
C SER A 131 20.57 4.97 -6.40
N GLY A 132 20.79 3.66 -6.57
CA GLY A 132 22.08 3.07 -6.90
C GLY A 132 22.48 3.34 -8.36
N GLN A 133 21.53 3.19 -9.27
CA GLN A 133 21.71 3.49 -10.69
C GLN A 133 21.17 4.86 -11.09
N ASN A 134 20.53 5.59 -10.16
CA ASN A 134 19.83 6.85 -10.40
C ASN A 134 18.74 6.71 -11.48
N GLU A 135 17.89 5.73 -11.32
CA GLU A 135 16.84 5.35 -12.27
C GLU A 135 15.45 5.31 -11.61
N VAL A 136 14.43 5.50 -12.41
CA VAL A 136 13.04 5.34 -12.02
C VAL A 136 12.46 4.13 -12.73
N TYR A 137 11.82 3.27 -11.96
CA TYR A 137 11.14 2.08 -12.45
C TYR A 137 9.64 2.29 -12.33
N THR A 138 8.91 2.08 -13.43
CA THR A 138 7.46 1.97 -13.40
C THR A 138 7.05 0.52 -13.62
N PHE A 139 6.08 0.06 -12.87
CA PHE A 139 5.54 -1.29 -12.97
C PHE A 139 4.20 -1.23 -13.70
N ASN A 140 4.18 -1.74 -14.92
CA ASN A 140 3.09 -1.51 -15.88
C ASN A 140 2.10 -2.69 -15.84
N GLY A 141 1.06 -2.58 -15.00
CA GLY A 141 0.07 -3.65 -14.77
C GLY A 141 -0.70 -4.07 -16.02
N GLY A 142 -0.86 -3.16 -17.00
CA GLY A 142 -1.54 -3.45 -18.26
C GLY A 142 -0.69 -4.12 -19.35
N SER A 143 0.64 -4.24 -19.15
CA SER A 143 1.57 -4.86 -20.11
C SER A 143 2.57 -5.83 -19.47
N ASN A 144 2.42 -6.16 -18.17
CA ASN A 144 3.25 -7.13 -17.46
C ASN A 144 4.76 -6.82 -17.57
N SER A 145 5.12 -5.55 -17.47
CA SER A 145 6.48 -5.08 -17.74
C SER A 145 6.88 -3.97 -16.78
N SER A 146 8.18 -3.73 -16.66
CA SER A 146 8.71 -2.52 -16.05
C SER A 146 9.37 -1.64 -17.11
N THR A 147 9.12 -0.33 -17.06
CA THR A 147 9.85 0.66 -17.85
C THR A 147 10.88 1.34 -16.96
N VAL A 148 12.13 1.32 -17.39
CA VAL A 148 13.26 1.93 -16.68
C VAL A 148 13.60 3.26 -17.31
N ILE A 149 13.66 4.31 -16.50
CA ILE A 149 13.89 5.70 -16.95
C ILE A 149 15.10 6.25 -16.22
N SER A 150 16.08 6.77 -16.93
CA SER A 150 17.17 7.54 -16.33
C SER A 150 16.62 8.82 -15.68
N ALA A 151 16.83 8.97 -14.37
CA ALA A 151 16.28 10.11 -13.61
C ALA A 151 16.92 11.45 -14.01
N ASP A 152 18.18 11.43 -14.50
CA ASP A 152 18.88 12.62 -14.98
C ASP A 152 18.35 13.11 -16.32
N SER A 153 18.29 12.19 -17.30
CA SER A 153 17.99 12.56 -18.69
C SER A 153 16.51 12.48 -19.05
N GLY A 154 15.70 11.79 -18.25
CA GLY A 154 14.30 11.50 -18.56
C GLY A 154 14.13 10.57 -19.78
N LYS A 155 15.14 9.77 -20.11
CA LYS A 155 15.06 8.82 -21.23
C LYS A 155 14.76 7.43 -20.74
N VAL A 156 13.93 6.69 -21.48
CA VAL A 156 13.77 5.26 -21.26
C VAL A 156 15.09 4.57 -21.64
N VAL A 157 15.63 3.79 -20.71
CA VAL A 157 16.89 3.05 -20.86
C VAL A 157 16.66 1.56 -21.06
N ALA A 158 15.56 1.03 -20.52
CA ALA A 158 15.18 -0.37 -20.69
C ALA A 158 13.66 -0.58 -20.54
N THR A 159 13.19 -1.71 -21.05
CA THR A 159 11.89 -2.29 -20.76
C THR A 159 12.11 -3.76 -20.39
N ILE A 160 11.59 -4.18 -19.24
CA ILE A 160 11.78 -5.50 -18.67
C ILE A 160 10.44 -6.24 -18.71
N ASP A 161 10.39 -7.40 -19.32
CA ASP A 161 9.25 -8.31 -19.23
C ASP A 161 9.28 -9.01 -17.88
N LEU A 162 8.19 -8.91 -17.10
CA LEU A 162 8.08 -9.45 -15.75
C LEU A 162 7.30 -10.79 -15.68
N GLY A 163 6.75 -11.24 -16.80
CA GLY A 163 6.06 -12.52 -16.92
C GLY A 163 4.66 -12.56 -16.29
N GLY A 164 4.21 -11.52 -15.61
CA GLY A 164 2.89 -11.42 -14.96
C GLY A 164 2.58 -9.99 -14.53
N LYS A 165 1.45 -9.81 -13.85
CA LYS A 165 0.96 -8.50 -13.40
C LYS A 165 1.79 -7.99 -12.20
N PRO A 166 2.63 -6.95 -12.40
CA PRO A 166 3.39 -6.35 -11.31
C PRO A 166 2.49 -5.51 -10.40
N GLU A 167 2.89 -5.44 -9.14
CA GLU A 167 2.27 -4.61 -8.11
C GLU A 167 3.35 -3.77 -7.40
N THR A 168 3.41 -3.79 -6.06
CA THR A 168 4.42 -3.03 -5.30
C THR A 168 5.80 -3.69 -5.38
N ALA A 169 6.82 -2.86 -5.58
CA ALA A 169 8.22 -3.28 -5.62
C ALA A 169 9.09 -2.49 -4.63
N MET A 170 10.16 -3.13 -4.14
CA MET A 170 11.17 -2.53 -3.26
C MET A 170 12.58 -2.80 -3.76
N ALA A 171 13.51 -1.88 -3.49
CA ALA A 171 14.91 -2.00 -3.90
C ALA A 171 15.86 -2.20 -2.70
N ASP A 172 16.90 -3.00 -2.94
CA ASP A 172 18.14 -2.97 -2.17
C ASP A 172 19.29 -2.51 -3.08
N PRO A 173 19.61 -1.20 -3.10
CA PRO A 173 20.67 -0.66 -3.93
C PRO A 173 22.06 -1.19 -3.57
N SER A 174 22.25 -1.71 -2.34
CA SER A 174 23.56 -2.23 -1.90
C SER A 174 23.99 -3.51 -2.62
N ILE A 175 23.02 -4.21 -3.20
CA ILE A 175 23.23 -5.44 -3.97
C ILE A 175 22.71 -5.34 -5.40
N ASP A 176 22.31 -4.14 -5.85
CA ASP A 176 21.78 -3.86 -7.18
C ASP A 176 20.54 -4.71 -7.53
N ARG A 177 19.54 -4.75 -6.61
CA ARG A 177 18.33 -5.57 -6.77
C ARG A 177 17.05 -4.77 -6.52
N ILE A 178 16.04 -5.11 -7.33
CA ILE A 178 14.63 -4.78 -7.07
C ILE A 178 13.88 -6.10 -6.93
N PHE A 179 12.92 -6.10 -6.01
CA PHE A 179 11.97 -7.19 -5.76
C PHE A 179 10.57 -6.65 -6.08
N ASP A 180 9.80 -7.37 -6.88
CA ASP A 180 8.49 -6.95 -7.34
C ASP A 180 7.45 -8.07 -7.15
N ASN A 181 6.31 -7.75 -6.57
CA ASN A 181 5.19 -8.67 -6.46
C ASN A 181 4.55 -8.91 -7.82
N ILE A 182 4.43 -10.18 -8.22
CA ILE A 182 3.64 -10.59 -9.39
C ILE A 182 2.35 -11.22 -8.88
N GLU A 183 1.32 -10.38 -8.75
CA GLU A 183 0.06 -10.70 -8.05
C GLU A 183 -0.63 -11.94 -8.64
N ASP A 184 -0.78 -11.99 -9.96
CA ASP A 184 -1.49 -13.05 -10.68
C ASP A 184 -0.73 -14.38 -10.78
N LYS A 185 0.54 -14.42 -10.33
CA LYS A 185 1.41 -15.61 -10.32
C LYS A 185 1.73 -16.11 -8.92
N ASN A 186 1.43 -15.33 -7.88
CA ASN A 186 1.86 -15.61 -6.51
C ASN A 186 3.38 -15.77 -6.40
N GLU A 187 4.09 -14.82 -6.99
CA GLU A 187 5.55 -14.80 -7.07
C GLU A 187 6.11 -13.44 -6.68
N VAL A 188 7.37 -13.44 -6.26
CA VAL A 188 8.24 -12.25 -6.23
C VAL A 188 9.28 -12.40 -7.33
N VAL A 189 9.36 -11.43 -8.21
CA VAL A 189 10.39 -11.33 -9.25
C VAL A 189 11.59 -10.57 -8.70
N VAL A 190 12.80 -11.04 -9.03
CA VAL A 190 14.06 -10.38 -8.70
C VAL A 190 14.66 -9.79 -9.94
N ILE A 191 14.90 -8.50 -9.92
CA ILE A 191 15.44 -7.73 -11.05
C ILE A 191 16.86 -7.28 -10.72
N ASP A 192 17.79 -7.46 -11.66
CA ASP A 192 19.13 -6.87 -11.63
C ASP A 192 19.05 -5.44 -12.20
N THR A 193 19.38 -4.44 -11.35
CA THR A 193 19.27 -3.03 -11.77
C THR A 193 20.37 -2.56 -12.71
N LYS A 194 21.52 -3.27 -12.76
CA LYS A 194 22.60 -2.96 -13.71
C LYS A 194 22.36 -3.57 -15.08
N ALA A 195 21.88 -4.82 -15.10
CA ALA A 195 21.65 -5.54 -16.34
C ALA A 195 20.24 -5.30 -16.92
N HIS A 196 19.31 -4.75 -16.13
CA HIS A 196 17.90 -4.59 -16.45
C HIS A 196 17.24 -5.90 -16.89
N THR A 197 17.49 -6.96 -16.13
CA THR A 197 16.98 -8.31 -16.44
C THR A 197 16.39 -8.96 -15.20
N VAL A 198 15.39 -9.84 -15.42
CA VAL A 198 14.87 -10.71 -14.37
C VAL A 198 15.87 -11.82 -14.10
N LEU A 199 16.20 -12.03 -12.83
CA LEU A 199 17.09 -13.09 -12.37
C LEU A 199 16.36 -14.30 -11.84
N ASN A 200 15.26 -14.09 -11.12
CA ASN A 200 14.53 -15.14 -10.43
C ASN A 200 13.03 -14.83 -10.37
N HIS A 201 12.26 -15.91 -10.24
CA HIS A 201 10.86 -15.93 -9.84
C HIS A 201 10.76 -16.79 -8.59
N TRP A 202 10.32 -16.23 -7.47
CA TRP A 202 10.22 -16.90 -6.19
C TRP A 202 8.76 -17.08 -5.80
N SER A 203 8.33 -18.32 -5.66
CA SER A 203 6.96 -18.62 -5.22
C SER A 203 6.73 -18.20 -3.77
N ILE A 204 5.60 -17.55 -3.52
CA ILE A 204 5.16 -17.18 -2.17
C ILE A 204 4.14 -18.17 -1.58
N MET A 205 3.80 -19.22 -2.31
CA MET A 205 2.81 -20.21 -1.86
C MET A 205 3.16 -20.81 -0.49
N PRO A 206 2.19 -21.03 0.40
CA PRO A 206 0.72 -20.94 0.18
C PRO A 206 0.11 -19.54 0.30
N ASN A 207 0.91 -18.47 0.48
CA ASN A 207 0.42 -17.10 0.42
C ASN A 207 0.03 -16.77 -1.02
N ALA A 208 -0.94 -15.86 -1.21
CA ALA A 208 -1.47 -15.59 -2.53
C ALA A 208 -1.89 -14.13 -2.73
N ALA A 209 -1.75 -13.66 -3.97
CA ALA A 209 -2.07 -12.32 -4.42
C ALA A 209 -1.38 -11.24 -3.54
N ALA A 210 -0.04 -11.24 -3.54
CA ALA A 210 0.72 -10.20 -2.85
C ALA A 210 0.56 -8.86 -3.59
N SER A 211 0.00 -7.88 -2.92
CA SER A 211 -0.20 -6.52 -3.41
C SER A 211 0.79 -5.56 -2.75
N GLY A 212 0.74 -5.40 -1.42
CA GLY A 212 1.68 -4.57 -0.68
C GLY A 212 3.04 -5.25 -0.46
N MET A 213 4.12 -4.45 -0.53
CA MET A 213 5.47 -4.89 -0.17
C MET A 213 6.18 -3.83 0.67
N ALA A 214 6.95 -4.28 1.66
CA ALA A 214 7.93 -3.47 2.37
C ALA A 214 9.24 -4.24 2.50
N ILE A 215 10.32 -3.54 2.86
CA ILE A 215 11.66 -4.15 2.95
C ILE A 215 12.33 -3.80 4.28
N ASP A 216 12.89 -4.81 4.94
CA ASP A 216 13.90 -4.65 5.98
C ASP A 216 15.28 -4.95 5.38
N LEU A 217 16.04 -3.89 5.13
CA LEU A 217 17.38 -3.97 4.57
C LEU A 217 18.39 -4.54 5.56
N ALA A 218 18.18 -4.32 6.88
CA ALA A 218 19.10 -4.76 7.91
C ALA A 218 19.12 -6.30 8.04
N HIS A 219 17.94 -6.92 8.03
CA HIS A 219 17.81 -8.36 8.16
C HIS A 219 17.61 -9.07 6.80
N LYS A 220 17.57 -8.31 5.70
CA LYS A 220 17.35 -8.84 4.35
C LYS A 220 16.00 -9.57 4.22
N ARG A 221 14.92 -8.88 4.61
CA ARG A 221 13.56 -9.42 4.59
C ARG A 221 12.63 -8.55 3.75
N LEU A 222 11.72 -9.23 3.04
CA LEU A 222 10.55 -8.60 2.42
C LEU A 222 9.33 -8.91 3.29
N ILE A 223 8.49 -7.92 3.47
CA ILE A 223 7.18 -8.03 4.12
C ILE A 223 6.13 -7.93 3.02
N LEU A 224 5.36 -9.01 2.80
CA LEU A 224 4.40 -9.12 1.73
C LEU A 224 2.98 -9.13 2.28
N GLY A 225 2.14 -8.20 1.86
CA GLY A 225 0.71 -8.19 2.17
C GLY A 225 -0.06 -8.96 1.10
N CYS A 226 -0.58 -10.15 1.46
CA CYS A 226 -1.18 -11.11 0.53
C CYS A 226 -2.71 -11.09 0.62
N GLY A 227 -3.38 -10.58 -0.43
CA GLY A 227 -4.81 -10.28 -0.45
C GLY A 227 -5.71 -11.51 -0.40
N ASP A 228 -5.47 -12.51 -1.24
CA ASP A 228 -6.34 -13.69 -1.34
C ASP A 228 -6.19 -14.62 -0.14
N SER A 229 -4.99 -14.69 0.44
CA SER A 229 -4.75 -15.50 1.65
C SER A 229 -5.03 -14.73 2.95
N ASN A 230 -5.20 -13.41 2.91
CA ASN A 230 -5.30 -12.53 4.08
C ASN A 230 -4.15 -12.75 5.07
N THR A 231 -2.93 -12.73 4.56
CA THR A 231 -1.71 -12.96 5.34
C THR A 231 -0.67 -11.88 5.11
N MET A 232 0.16 -11.62 6.12
CA MET A 232 1.43 -10.93 5.98
C MET A 232 2.54 -11.98 6.03
N ALA A 233 3.30 -12.11 4.95
CA ALA A 233 4.40 -13.05 4.86
C ALA A 233 5.74 -12.31 4.99
N LEU A 234 6.69 -12.92 5.71
CA LEU A 234 8.07 -12.50 5.82
C LEU A 234 8.93 -13.41 4.94
N MET A 235 9.63 -12.85 3.97
CA MET A 235 10.47 -13.60 3.03
C MET A 235 11.94 -13.21 3.19
N ASP A 236 12.81 -14.19 3.31
CA ASP A 236 14.26 -14.00 3.18
C ASP A 236 14.61 -13.77 1.71
N TYR A 237 14.98 -12.55 1.33
CA TYR A 237 15.31 -12.22 -0.05
C TYR A 237 16.72 -12.62 -0.49
N THR A 238 17.48 -13.30 0.36
CA THR A 238 18.73 -13.93 -0.05
C THR A 238 18.51 -15.34 -0.60
N THR A 239 17.39 -15.98 -0.21
CA THR A 239 17.04 -17.35 -0.58
C THR A 239 15.72 -17.49 -1.32
N GLY A 240 14.86 -16.45 -1.28
CA GLY A 240 13.50 -16.49 -1.82
C GLY A 240 12.52 -17.32 -1.00
N LYS A 241 12.83 -17.62 0.27
CA LYS A 241 11.97 -18.45 1.13
C LYS A 241 11.10 -17.60 2.06
N VAL A 242 9.82 -17.94 2.13
CA VAL A 242 8.95 -17.42 3.19
C VAL A 242 9.34 -18.10 4.51
N VAL A 243 9.67 -17.28 5.52
CA VAL A 243 10.18 -17.75 6.84
C VAL A 243 9.15 -17.58 7.94
N SER A 244 8.20 -16.66 7.78
CA SER A 244 7.10 -16.44 8.75
C SER A 244 5.84 -15.99 8.01
N THR A 245 4.68 -16.27 8.60
CA THR A 245 3.38 -15.81 8.09
C THR A 245 2.45 -15.56 9.27
N VAL A 246 1.75 -14.41 9.25
CA VAL A 246 0.73 -14.06 10.24
C VAL A 246 -0.56 -13.64 9.55
N PRO A 247 -1.73 -13.84 10.18
CA PRO A 247 -3.00 -13.41 9.62
C PRO A 247 -3.14 -11.89 9.66
N ILE A 248 -3.81 -11.31 8.64
CA ILE A 248 -4.16 -9.89 8.57
C ILE A 248 -5.65 -9.73 8.20
N GLY A 249 -6.12 -8.47 8.19
CA GLY A 249 -7.46 -8.16 7.69
C GLY A 249 -7.61 -8.39 6.19
N ALA A 250 -8.84 -8.39 5.69
CA ALA A 250 -9.14 -8.56 4.28
C ALA A 250 -8.93 -7.28 3.47
N GLY A 251 -8.58 -7.45 2.18
CA GLY A 251 -8.41 -6.37 1.22
C GLY A 251 -7.18 -5.50 1.53
N VAL A 252 -6.05 -6.15 1.77
CA VAL A 252 -4.75 -5.48 1.87
C VAL A 252 -4.33 -4.92 0.52
N ASP A 253 -3.69 -3.75 0.53
CA ASP A 253 -3.22 -3.09 -0.68
C ASP A 253 -1.84 -2.45 -0.50
N ALA A 254 -1.50 -2.01 0.71
CA ALA A 254 -0.18 -1.50 1.02
C ALA A 254 0.41 -2.15 2.27
N SER A 255 1.73 -2.30 2.26
CA SER A 255 2.53 -2.69 3.43
C SER A 255 3.67 -1.68 3.64
N SER A 256 4.07 -1.50 4.89
CA SER A 256 5.20 -0.66 5.28
C SER A 256 5.99 -1.32 6.39
N PHE A 257 7.24 -0.92 6.56
CA PHE A 257 8.10 -1.38 7.65
C PHE A 257 8.83 -0.20 8.27
N ASP A 258 8.81 -0.14 9.59
CA ASP A 258 9.51 0.86 10.37
C ASP A 258 10.76 0.24 11.02
N PRO A 259 11.96 0.50 10.48
CA PRO A 259 13.19 -0.08 11.02
C PRO A 259 13.54 0.45 12.42
N GLY A 260 13.01 1.61 12.80
CA GLY A 260 13.23 2.20 14.13
C GLY A 260 12.49 1.49 15.24
N THR A 261 11.36 0.87 14.92
CA THR A 261 10.50 0.16 15.87
C THR A 261 10.35 -1.32 15.57
N GLN A 262 10.88 -1.79 14.44
CA GLN A 262 10.72 -3.15 13.90
C GLN A 262 9.24 -3.55 13.71
N LEU A 263 8.40 -2.57 13.41
CA LEU A 263 6.98 -2.79 13.15
C LEU A 263 6.70 -2.86 11.65
N ALA A 264 6.00 -3.91 11.26
CA ALA A 264 5.45 -4.11 9.93
C ALA A 264 3.95 -3.78 9.93
N PHE A 265 3.46 -3.17 8.87
CA PHE A 265 2.09 -2.70 8.73
C PHE A 265 1.48 -3.24 7.44
N SER A 266 0.23 -3.66 7.50
CA SER A 266 -0.59 -3.94 6.31
C SER A 266 -1.94 -3.27 6.43
N SER A 267 -2.27 -2.37 5.51
CA SER A 267 -3.55 -1.66 5.47
C SER A 267 -4.59 -2.50 4.73
N CYS A 268 -5.65 -2.86 5.46
CA CYS A 268 -6.66 -3.83 5.03
C CYS A 268 -8.01 -3.12 4.86
N GLY A 269 -8.21 -2.49 3.71
CA GLY A 269 -9.38 -1.66 3.43
C GLY A 269 -10.72 -2.42 3.42
N GLY A 270 -10.70 -3.71 3.12
CA GLY A 270 -11.89 -4.56 3.17
C GLY A 270 -12.40 -4.75 4.60
N SER A 271 -11.50 -4.90 5.56
CA SER A 271 -11.82 -5.00 7.00
C SER A 271 -11.90 -3.64 7.69
N GLY A 272 -11.40 -2.56 7.09
CA GLY A 272 -11.27 -1.26 7.76
C GLY A 272 -10.26 -1.31 8.91
N THR A 273 -9.12 -1.96 8.70
CA THR A 273 -8.08 -2.15 9.73
C THR A 273 -6.69 -1.96 9.18
N VAL A 274 -5.73 -1.69 10.06
CA VAL A 274 -4.30 -1.92 9.80
C VAL A 274 -3.83 -3.01 10.75
N THR A 275 -3.27 -4.09 10.19
CA THR A 275 -2.59 -5.10 11.01
C THR A 275 -1.16 -4.66 11.23
N ILE A 276 -0.73 -4.62 12.49
CA ILE A 276 0.62 -4.25 12.92
C ILE A 276 1.27 -5.48 13.53
N ALA A 277 2.39 -5.89 12.96
CA ALA A 277 3.18 -7.01 13.46
C ALA A 277 4.59 -6.54 13.83
N HIS A 278 5.15 -7.09 14.88
CA HIS A 278 6.53 -6.87 15.28
C HIS A 278 7.42 -7.96 14.69
N GLU A 279 8.56 -7.58 14.13
CA GLU A 279 9.60 -8.49 13.72
C GLU A 279 10.46 -8.85 14.96
N ASP A 280 10.08 -9.96 15.63
CA ASP A 280 10.75 -10.42 16.85
C ASP A 280 12.17 -10.92 16.57
N SER A 281 12.38 -11.38 15.36
CA SER A 281 13.66 -11.83 14.80
C SER A 281 13.56 -11.85 13.28
N PRO A 282 14.67 -11.96 12.54
CA PRO A 282 14.65 -12.04 11.08
C PRO A 282 13.74 -13.14 10.50
N ASP A 283 13.36 -14.11 11.32
CA ASP A 283 12.54 -15.25 10.87
C ASP A 283 11.19 -15.33 11.59
N LYS A 284 10.76 -14.25 12.30
CA LYS A 284 9.54 -14.31 13.08
C LYS A 284 8.79 -12.98 13.15
N LEU A 285 7.54 -13.00 12.69
CA LEU A 285 6.55 -11.94 12.93
C LEU A 285 5.58 -12.34 14.04
N THR A 286 5.17 -11.35 14.84
CA THR A 286 4.07 -11.51 15.81
C THR A 286 3.12 -10.33 15.69
N VAL A 287 1.82 -10.59 15.47
CA VAL A 287 0.81 -9.52 15.45
C VAL A 287 0.70 -8.91 16.85
N VAL A 288 0.95 -7.59 16.94
CA VAL A 288 0.89 -6.82 18.18
C VAL A 288 -0.34 -5.93 18.27
N GLN A 289 -0.97 -5.62 17.12
CA GLN A 289 -2.18 -4.82 17.09
C GLN A 289 -2.98 -5.07 15.81
N THR A 290 -4.31 -5.06 15.92
CA THR A 290 -5.24 -4.85 14.81
C THR A 290 -5.90 -3.49 15.04
N LEU A 291 -5.33 -2.46 14.42
CA LEU A 291 -5.78 -1.08 14.55
C LEU A 291 -7.04 -0.86 13.71
N THR A 292 -8.13 -0.43 14.33
CA THR A 292 -9.36 -0.07 13.61
C THR A 292 -9.16 1.24 12.85
N THR A 293 -9.52 1.24 11.57
CA THR A 293 -9.51 2.40 10.67
C THR A 293 -10.88 2.57 10.01
N GLU A 294 -10.93 3.25 8.88
CA GLU A 294 -12.16 3.36 8.10
C GLU A 294 -12.22 2.29 6.99
N PRO A 295 -13.42 1.76 6.68
CA PRO A 295 -13.59 0.89 5.51
C PRO A 295 -13.06 1.58 4.25
N ARG A 296 -12.35 0.82 3.41
CA ARG A 296 -11.70 1.26 2.16
C ARG A 296 -10.45 2.13 2.35
N ALA A 297 -9.99 2.41 3.56
CA ALA A 297 -8.66 2.95 3.81
C ALA A 297 -7.62 1.84 3.55
N ARG A 298 -7.29 1.60 2.27
CA ARG A 298 -6.53 0.43 1.80
C ARG A 298 -5.06 0.75 1.52
N THR A 299 -4.76 1.99 1.13
CA THR A 299 -3.40 2.43 0.85
C THR A 299 -2.88 3.30 1.98
N MET A 300 -1.59 3.14 2.27
CA MET A 300 -0.92 3.85 3.35
C MET A 300 0.53 4.17 2.99
N THR A 301 1.11 5.11 3.71
CA THR A 301 2.55 5.34 3.77
C THR A 301 2.99 5.56 5.21
N LEU A 302 4.25 5.24 5.50
CA LEU A 302 4.89 5.44 6.80
C LEU A 302 5.92 6.56 6.68
N ASP A 303 5.92 7.48 7.63
CA ASP A 303 7.02 8.40 7.85
C ASP A 303 7.96 7.84 8.95
N PRO A 304 9.11 7.29 8.59
CA PRO A 304 10.00 6.67 9.56
C PRO A 304 10.68 7.68 10.49
N ALA A 305 10.69 8.96 10.13
CA ALA A 305 11.25 10.02 10.98
C ALA A 305 10.34 10.38 12.16
N THR A 306 9.02 10.22 11.99
CA THR A 306 8.02 10.54 13.02
C THR A 306 7.26 9.33 13.52
N HIS A 307 7.51 8.15 12.95
CA HIS A 307 6.78 6.90 13.20
C HIS A 307 5.26 7.05 12.98
N LYS A 308 4.82 7.94 12.10
CA LYS A 308 3.42 8.12 11.75
C LYS A 308 3.06 7.35 10.50
N ILE A 309 1.85 6.80 10.49
CA ILE A 309 1.25 6.24 9.29
C ILE A 309 0.13 7.15 8.80
N TYR A 310 0.06 7.30 7.49
CA TYR A 310 -0.92 8.11 6.79
C TYR A 310 -1.74 7.20 5.88
N LEU A 311 -3.06 7.20 6.03
CA LEU A 311 -3.99 6.42 5.23
C LEU A 311 -4.95 7.33 4.48
N ALA A 312 -5.10 7.11 3.18
CA ALA A 312 -6.12 7.80 2.40
C ALA A 312 -7.50 7.20 2.67
N SER A 313 -8.51 8.05 2.84
CA SER A 313 -9.90 7.66 3.05
C SER A 313 -10.88 8.68 2.51
N ALA A 314 -12.15 8.27 2.36
CA ALA A 314 -13.26 9.16 2.05
C ALA A 314 -14.57 8.58 2.61
N LYS A 315 -15.59 9.42 2.73
CA LYS A 315 -16.95 8.96 3.04
C LYS A 315 -17.62 8.36 1.83
N TYR A 316 -18.43 7.33 2.03
CA TYR A 316 -19.19 6.67 0.98
C TYR A 316 -20.68 6.69 1.27
N LEU A 317 -21.47 6.94 0.24
CA LEU A 317 -22.92 6.74 0.29
C LEU A 317 -23.20 5.24 0.35
N ALA A 318 -24.23 4.85 1.09
CA ALA A 318 -24.71 3.48 1.05
C ALA A 318 -25.03 3.10 -0.41
N ALA A 319 -24.61 1.89 -0.81
CA ALA A 319 -24.98 1.39 -2.14
C ALA A 319 -26.50 1.38 -2.30
N ALA A 320 -27.03 2.01 -3.36
CA ALA A 320 -28.45 1.94 -3.67
C ALA A 320 -28.87 0.48 -3.85
N ALA A 321 -29.98 0.09 -3.25
CA ALA A 321 -30.57 -1.22 -3.50
C ALA A 321 -30.89 -1.34 -5.00
N PRO A 322 -30.48 -2.45 -5.67
CA PRO A 322 -30.76 -2.59 -7.09
C PRO A 322 -32.29 -2.67 -7.32
N ALA A 323 -32.79 -1.83 -8.18
CA ALA A 323 -34.15 -1.97 -8.70
C ALA A 323 -34.17 -3.26 -9.53
N GLY A 324 -34.79 -4.34 -9.03
CA GLY A 324 -34.96 -5.59 -9.76
C GLY A 324 -34.00 -6.74 -9.47
N GLY A 325 -33.36 -6.81 -8.30
CA GLY A 325 -32.63 -8.02 -7.86
C GLY A 325 -31.25 -8.26 -8.47
N GLY A 326 -30.63 -7.25 -9.08
CA GLY A 326 -29.26 -7.31 -9.60
C GLY A 326 -28.19 -7.15 -8.50
N ALA A 327 -26.89 -7.29 -8.86
CA ALA A 327 -25.78 -7.07 -7.95
C ALA A 327 -25.81 -5.64 -7.37
N LYS A 328 -25.52 -5.49 -6.07
CA LYS A 328 -25.41 -4.16 -5.43
C LYS A 328 -24.37 -3.32 -6.17
N GLY A 329 -24.74 -2.11 -6.57
CA GLY A 329 -23.79 -1.15 -7.16
C GLY A 329 -22.63 -0.85 -6.19
N ARG A 330 -21.50 -0.39 -6.73
CA ARG A 330 -20.41 0.09 -5.88
C ARG A 330 -20.88 1.36 -5.15
N PRO A 331 -20.63 1.49 -3.84
CA PRO A 331 -20.88 2.74 -3.13
C PRO A 331 -20.16 3.91 -3.79
N SER A 332 -20.85 5.05 -3.95
CA SER A 332 -20.25 6.27 -4.48
C SER A 332 -19.56 7.05 -3.36
N MET A 333 -18.42 7.62 -3.66
CA MET A 333 -17.76 8.55 -2.75
C MET A 333 -18.61 9.81 -2.57
N VAL A 334 -18.70 10.32 -1.35
CA VAL A 334 -19.30 11.63 -1.08
C VAL A 334 -18.36 12.71 -1.62
N PRO A 335 -18.82 13.60 -2.50
CA PRO A 335 -18.00 14.66 -3.04
C PRO A 335 -17.32 15.49 -1.95
N GLY A 336 -16.05 15.85 -2.17
CA GLY A 336 -15.27 16.67 -1.25
C GLY A 336 -14.91 15.99 0.08
N SER A 337 -15.17 14.68 0.26
CA SER A 337 -14.90 13.98 1.52
C SER A 337 -13.54 13.31 1.61
N PHE A 338 -12.69 13.43 0.58
CA PHE A 338 -11.35 12.86 0.58
C PHE A 338 -10.49 13.47 1.69
N LYS A 339 -9.80 12.61 2.42
CA LYS A 339 -9.00 12.99 3.60
C LYS A 339 -7.88 11.99 3.85
N VAL A 340 -6.95 12.37 4.71
CA VAL A 340 -5.93 11.48 5.25
C VAL A 340 -6.20 11.24 6.73
N LEU A 341 -6.20 9.98 7.13
CA LEU A 341 -6.19 9.56 8.53
C LEU A 341 -4.75 9.44 8.99
N VAL A 342 -4.42 10.04 10.13
CA VAL A 342 -3.07 10.02 10.71
C VAL A 342 -3.10 9.22 12.01
N TYR A 343 -2.24 8.23 12.10
CA TYR A 343 -2.03 7.44 13.31
C TYR A 343 -0.55 7.50 13.71
N GLY A 344 -0.28 7.30 14.97
CA GLY A 344 1.09 7.26 15.48
C GLY A 344 1.16 6.60 16.84
N MET A 345 2.38 6.42 17.33
CA MET A 345 2.61 5.83 18.63
C MET A 345 2.13 6.77 19.74
N GLY A 346 1.51 6.19 20.78
CA GLY A 346 1.14 6.90 22.00
C GLY A 346 2.38 7.46 22.72
N LYS A 347 2.20 8.60 23.41
CA LYS A 347 3.24 9.16 24.28
C LYS A 347 3.31 8.36 25.58
#